data_94deb3d3f198dde1b5806afd8dbe51a0
#
_entry.id   94deb3d3f198dde1b5806afd8dbe51a0
#
_cell.length_a   1.000
_cell.length_b   1.000
_cell.length_c   1.000
_cell.angle_alpha   90.00
_cell.angle_beta   90.00
_cell.angle_gamma   90.00
#
_symmetry.space_group_name_H-M   'P 1'
#
loop_
_entity.id
_entity.type
_entity.pdbx_description
1 polymer ?
#
loop_
_entity_poly.entity_id
_entity_poly.type
_entity_poly.pdbx_seq_one_letter_code
_entity_poly.pdbx_strand_id
1 'polypeptide(L)'
;MSSQQAPHPTGNAIRSFIVSFIAECQDERKKRLAYARFWNIADVAIGVPAVGLAAVAGVSALSEIANQAVAGSLALGAAICTATAGFLQCRTRYLSNKRGARAWRVLEWDARLALATYDEDFDIAATKKSLAELVARRRSLLDDDYVVVFGTSQQEISGTSDT
;
A
#
# COMPACT_ATOMS: atom_id res chain seq x y z
N MET A 1 -19.74 -20.39 -52.44
CA MET A 1 -18.89 -21.15 -51.48
C MET A 1 -18.45 -20.18 -50.38
N SER A 2 -19.22 -20.12 -49.29
CA SER A 2 -18.94 -19.23 -48.19
C SER A 2 -17.89 -19.88 -47.29
N SER A 3 -16.67 -19.36 -47.30
CA SER A 3 -15.60 -19.75 -46.37
C SER A 3 -16.03 -19.40 -44.95
N GLN A 4 -16.54 -20.36 -44.23
CA GLN A 4 -16.78 -20.27 -42.80
C GLN A 4 -15.43 -20.12 -42.11
N GLN A 5 -15.04 -18.88 -41.83
CA GLN A 5 -13.84 -18.54 -41.06
C GLN A 5 -14.07 -19.04 -39.64
N ALA A 6 -13.37 -20.14 -39.30
CA ALA A 6 -13.41 -20.70 -37.94
C ALA A 6 -13.09 -19.59 -36.92
N PRO A 7 -13.82 -19.51 -35.80
CA PRO A 7 -13.58 -18.47 -34.79
C PRO A 7 -12.13 -18.62 -34.29
N HIS A 8 -11.34 -17.56 -34.45
CA HIS A 8 -9.96 -17.54 -33.99
C HIS A 8 -9.91 -17.73 -32.46
N PRO A 9 -9.42 -18.85 -31.94
CA PRO A 9 -9.37 -19.13 -30.50
C PRO A 9 -8.53 -18.10 -29.73
N THR A 10 -7.70 -17.35 -30.44
CA THR A 10 -6.81 -16.32 -29.90
C THR A 10 -7.57 -15.11 -29.33
N GLY A 11 -8.71 -14.73 -29.90
CA GLY A 11 -9.46 -13.56 -29.46
C GLY A 11 -10.10 -13.74 -28.08
N ASN A 12 -10.74 -14.88 -27.86
CA ASN A 12 -11.38 -15.18 -26.57
C ASN A 12 -10.33 -15.33 -25.45
N ALA A 13 -9.13 -15.86 -25.76
CA ALA A 13 -8.06 -15.99 -24.80
C ALA A 13 -7.51 -14.62 -24.35
N ILE A 14 -7.33 -13.66 -25.27
CA ILE A 14 -6.89 -12.31 -24.95
C ILE A 14 -7.93 -11.61 -24.06
N ARG A 15 -9.19 -11.67 -24.43
CA ARG A 15 -10.27 -11.07 -23.64
C ARG A 15 -10.36 -11.65 -22.25
N SER A 16 -10.31 -12.98 -22.11
CA SER A 16 -10.33 -13.63 -20.80
C SER A 16 -9.13 -13.25 -19.95
N PHE A 17 -7.96 -13.10 -20.55
CA PHE A 17 -6.77 -12.62 -19.86
C PHE A 17 -6.95 -11.19 -19.33
N ILE A 18 -7.45 -10.25 -20.16
CA ILE A 18 -7.68 -8.86 -19.71
C ILE A 18 -8.70 -8.81 -18.58
N VAL A 19 -9.79 -9.57 -18.66
CA VAL A 19 -10.81 -9.63 -17.62
C VAL A 19 -10.24 -10.19 -16.31
N SER A 20 -9.45 -11.25 -16.36
CA SER A 20 -8.80 -11.80 -15.17
C SER A 20 -7.77 -10.84 -14.57
N PHE A 21 -7.04 -10.11 -15.42
CA PHE A 21 -6.10 -9.09 -14.99
C PHE A 21 -6.79 -7.91 -14.28
N ILE A 22 -7.94 -7.45 -14.79
CA ILE A 22 -8.76 -6.43 -14.13
C ILE A 22 -9.22 -6.91 -12.74
N ALA A 23 -9.67 -8.16 -12.64
CA ALA A 23 -10.10 -8.74 -11.37
C ALA A 23 -8.94 -8.80 -10.36
N GLU A 24 -7.74 -9.19 -10.79
CA GLU A 24 -6.54 -9.19 -9.97
C GLU A 24 -6.19 -7.77 -9.47
N CYS A 25 -6.20 -6.77 -10.35
CA CYS A 25 -5.96 -5.36 -9.98
C CYS A 25 -6.93 -4.87 -8.91
N GLN A 26 -8.22 -5.26 -9.03
CA GLN A 26 -9.24 -4.90 -8.04
C GLN A 26 -8.99 -5.57 -6.69
N ASP A 27 -8.59 -6.83 -6.68
CA ASP A 27 -8.32 -7.59 -5.46
C ASP A 27 -7.09 -7.01 -4.73
N GLU A 28 -5.99 -6.78 -5.44
CA GLU A 28 -4.79 -6.17 -4.88
C GLU A 28 -5.06 -4.75 -4.33
N ARG A 29 -5.87 -3.96 -5.04
CA ARG A 29 -6.30 -2.65 -4.56
C ARG A 29 -7.10 -2.75 -3.26
N LYS A 30 -8.04 -3.71 -3.15
CA LYS A 30 -8.84 -3.94 -1.93
C LYS A 30 -7.94 -4.34 -0.76
N LYS A 31 -7.01 -5.27 -0.95
CA LYS A 31 -6.05 -5.70 0.06
C LYS A 31 -5.24 -4.51 0.59
N ARG A 32 -4.68 -3.68 -0.30
CA ARG A 32 -3.90 -2.50 0.08
C ARG A 32 -4.72 -1.46 0.83
N LEU A 33 -5.97 -1.24 0.44
CA LEU A 33 -6.87 -0.34 1.18
C LEU A 33 -7.22 -0.90 2.56
N ALA A 34 -7.39 -2.21 2.71
CA ALA A 34 -7.60 -2.85 4.00
C ALA A 34 -6.37 -2.69 4.90
N TYR A 35 -5.16 -2.92 4.38
CA TYR A 35 -3.91 -2.68 5.11
C TYR A 35 -3.73 -1.21 5.48
N ALA A 36 -4.04 -0.28 4.58
CA ALA A 36 -3.99 1.14 4.90
C ALA A 36 -4.95 1.51 6.04
N ARG A 37 -6.17 0.99 6.04
CA ARG A 37 -7.13 1.20 7.14
C ARG A 37 -6.60 0.63 8.45
N PHE A 38 -6.06 -0.59 8.42
CA PHE A 38 -5.46 -1.20 9.60
C PHE A 38 -4.35 -0.34 10.21
N TRP A 39 -3.40 0.13 9.39
CA TRP A 39 -2.30 0.98 9.86
C TRP A 39 -2.78 2.35 10.36
N ASN A 40 -3.83 2.92 9.77
CA ASN A 40 -4.44 4.15 10.26
C ASN A 40 -5.10 3.96 11.64
N ILE A 41 -5.79 2.84 11.83
CA ILE A 41 -6.40 2.51 13.13
C ILE A 41 -5.29 2.28 14.18
N ALA A 42 -4.23 1.56 13.83
CA ALA A 42 -3.10 1.31 14.71
C ALA A 42 -2.41 2.61 15.14
N ASP A 43 -2.22 3.56 14.20
CA ASP A 43 -1.64 4.87 14.48
C ASP A 43 -2.46 5.66 15.50
N VAL A 44 -3.78 5.71 15.32
CA VAL A 44 -4.70 6.38 16.25
C VAL A 44 -4.78 5.65 17.59
N ALA A 45 -4.84 4.31 17.58
CA ALA A 45 -4.95 3.51 18.79
C ALA A 45 -3.71 3.60 19.69
N ILE A 46 -2.54 3.86 19.13
CA ILE A 46 -1.30 4.06 19.89
C ILE A 46 -1.10 5.55 20.21
N GLY A 47 -1.34 6.43 19.24
CA GLY A 47 -1.06 7.86 19.37
C GLY A 47 -1.96 8.57 20.37
N VAL A 48 -3.27 8.28 20.37
CA VAL A 48 -4.22 8.95 21.28
C VAL A 48 -3.93 8.63 22.75
N PRO A 49 -3.73 7.37 23.16
CA PRO A 49 -3.33 7.08 24.54
C PRO A 49 -1.97 7.69 24.93
N ALA A 50 -1.02 7.72 24.01
CA ALA A 50 0.29 8.33 24.28
C ALA A 50 0.17 9.80 24.67
N VAL A 51 -0.62 10.56 23.91
CA VAL A 51 -0.88 11.98 24.18
C VAL A 51 -1.66 12.15 25.48
N GLY A 52 -2.67 11.32 25.72
CA GLY A 52 -3.47 11.36 26.96
C GLY A 52 -2.61 11.09 28.20
N LEU A 53 -1.79 10.04 28.17
CA LEU A 53 -0.87 9.70 29.26
C LEU A 53 0.16 10.82 29.51
N ALA A 54 0.72 11.39 28.45
CA ALA A 54 1.67 12.49 28.57
C ALA A 54 1.03 13.74 29.19
N ALA A 55 -0.20 14.08 28.78
CA ALA A 55 -0.93 15.22 29.34
C ALA A 55 -1.23 15.03 30.84
N VAL A 56 -1.73 13.85 31.25
CA VAL A 56 -2.01 13.54 32.65
C VAL A 56 -0.72 13.54 33.47
N ALA A 57 0.37 12.95 32.96
CA ALA A 57 1.68 12.97 33.63
C ALA A 57 2.17 14.40 33.84
N GLY A 58 2.04 15.29 32.85
CA GLY A 58 2.43 16.69 32.95
C GLY A 58 1.63 17.44 34.02
N VAL A 59 0.30 17.29 34.06
CA VAL A 59 -0.55 17.92 35.10
C VAL A 59 -0.22 17.34 36.48
N SER A 60 -0.01 16.04 36.60
CA SER A 60 0.33 15.40 37.87
C SER A 60 1.68 15.85 38.40
N ALA A 61 2.66 16.14 37.55
CA ALA A 61 3.97 16.63 37.96
C ALA A 61 3.93 18.10 38.51
N LEU A 62 2.93 18.87 38.09
CA LEU A 62 2.73 20.25 38.54
C LEU A 62 1.90 20.36 39.82
N SER A 63 1.16 19.31 40.20
CA SER A 63 0.35 19.28 41.40
C SER A 63 1.13 18.72 42.58
N GLU A 64 1.23 19.47 43.66
CA GLU A 64 1.90 19.01 44.92
C GLU A 64 1.21 17.79 45.57
N ILE A 65 -0.01 17.46 45.12
CA ILE A 65 -0.87 16.38 45.62
C ILE A 65 -0.57 15.03 44.98
N ALA A 66 0.07 15.05 43.79
CA ALA A 66 0.32 13.78 43.05
C ALA A 66 1.56 13.05 43.58
N ASN A 67 1.38 11.75 43.83
CA ASN A 67 2.50 10.89 44.19
C ASN A 67 3.46 10.80 42.98
N GLN A 68 4.74 11.14 43.20
CA GLN A 68 5.80 11.11 42.19
C GLN A 68 5.88 9.78 41.42
N ALA A 69 5.56 8.64 42.09
CA ALA A 69 5.53 7.35 41.49
C ALA A 69 4.42 7.21 40.41
N VAL A 70 3.25 7.85 40.61
CA VAL A 70 2.16 7.86 39.64
C VAL A 70 2.54 8.68 38.40
N ALA A 71 3.07 9.90 38.59
CA ALA A 71 3.52 10.74 37.49
C ALA A 71 4.62 10.04 36.66
N GLY A 72 5.58 9.41 37.34
CA GLY A 72 6.66 8.66 36.68
C GLY A 72 6.16 7.44 35.87
N SER A 73 5.20 6.68 36.41
CA SER A 73 4.62 5.54 35.68
C SER A 73 3.83 5.94 34.44
N LEU A 74 3.08 7.05 34.52
CA LEU A 74 2.36 7.60 33.37
C LEU A 74 3.30 8.14 32.29
N ALA A 75 4.37 8.82 32.68
CA ALA A 75 5.40 9.29 31.77
C ALA A 75 6.10 8.12 31.05
N LEU A 76 6.42 7.05 31.79
CA LEU A 76 7.00 5.84 31.20
C LEU A 76 6.04 5.18 30.21
N GLY A 77 4.76 5.06 30.56
CA GLY A 77 3.73 4.55 29.64
C GLY A 77 3.63 5.36 28.34
N ALA A 78 3.62 6.70 28.45
CA ALA A 78 3.63 7.58 27.29
C ALA A 78 4.90 7.40 26.41
N ALA A 79 6.07 7.28 27.04
CA ALA A 79 7.33 7.02 26.35
C ALA A 79 7.32 5.69 25.58
N ILE A 80 6.83 4.61 26.20
CA ILE A 80 6.69 3.30 25.55
C ILE A 80 5.75 3.38 24.34
N CYS A 81 4.58 4.03 24.49
CA CYS A 81 3.66 4.21 23.36
C CYS A 81 4.28 5.00 22.21
N THR A 82 4.99 6.09 22.51
CA THR A 82 5.66 6.92 21.51
C THR A 82 6.78 6.14 20.80
N ALA A 83 7.61 5.40 21.55
CA ALA A 83 8.65 4.57 20.97
C ALA A 83 8.07 3.47 20.07
N THR A 84 6.97 2.82 20.51
CA THR A 84 6.27 1.81 19.71
C THR A 84 5.72 2.38 18.41
N ALA A 85 5.09 3.57 18.46
CA ALA A 85 4.59 4.26 17.27
C ALA A 85 5.71 4.58 16.28
N GLY A 86 6.85 5.06 16.78
CA GLY A 86 8.04 5.34 15.97
C GLY A 86 8.62 4.08 15.32
N PHE A 87 8.75 2.99 16.08
CA PHE A 87 9.25 1.72 15.57
C PHE A 87 8.33 1.09 14.50
N LEU A 88 7.02 1.12 14.70
CA LEU A 88 6.05 0.55 13.77
C LEU A 88 5.91 1.37 12.48
N GLN A 89 6.34 2.63 12.47
CA GLN A 89 6.23 3.55 11.32
C GLN A 89 4.83 3.52 10.67
N CYS A 90 3.78 3.48 11.50
CA CYS A 90 2.39 3.30 11.07
C CYS A 90 2.00 4.25 9.95
N ARG A 91 2.37 5.54 10.08
CA ARG A 91 2.06 6.58 9.09
C ARG A 91 2.73 6.35 7.74
N THR A 92 4.00 5.92 7.75
CA THR A 92 4.74 5.62 6.51
C THR A 92 4.12 4.43 5.79
N ARG A 93 3.80 3.37 6.53
CA ARG A 93 3.12 2.17 5.99
C ARG A 93 1.72 2.48 5.47
N TYR A 94 0.96 3.33 6.17
CA TYR A 94 -0.33 3.82 5.69
C TYR A 94 -0.21 4.54 4.34
N LEU A 95 0.73 5.50 4.24
CA LEU A 95 0.93 6.28 3.02
C LEU A 95 1.42 5.42 1.85
N SER A 96 2.33 4.49 2.11
CA SER A 96 2.83 3.54 1.10
C SER A 96 1.69 2.68 0.55
N ASN A 97 0.89 2.05 1.41
CA ASN A 97 -0.26 1.26 0.99
C ASN A 97 -1.30 2.08 0.21
N LYS A 98 -1.52 3.34 0.60
CA LYS A 98 -2.43 4.24 -0.11
C LYS A 98 -1.90 4.63 -1.49
N ARG A 99 -0.58 4.86 -1.63
CA ARG A 99 0.06 5.11 -2.93
C ARG A 99 -0.03 3.87 -3.83
N GLY A 100 0.30 2.70 -3.30
CA GLY A 100 0.16 1.44 -4.00
C GLY A 100 -1.28 1.19 -4.49
N ALA A 101 -2.29 1.41 -3.64
CA ALA A 101 -3.69 1.28 -4.05
C ALA A 101 -4.10 2.23 -5.19
N ARG A 102 -3.50 3.43 -5.26
CA ARG A 102 -3.71 4.36 -6.39
C ARG A 102 -3.06 3.86 -7.67
N ALA A 103 -1.84 3.33 -7.58
CA ALA A 103 -1.13 2.77 -8.73
C ALA A 103 -1.90 1.58 -9.32
N TRP A 104 -2.42 0.68 -8.50
CA TRP A 104 -3.28 -0.42 -8.94
C TRP A 104 -4.59 0.05 -9.57
N ARG A 105 -5.15 1.19 -9.10
CA ARG A 105 -6.33 1.80 -9.75
C ARG A 105 -6.01 2.29 -11.16
N VAL A 106 -4.86 2.95 -11.35
CA VAL A 106 -4.45 3.42 -12.69
C VAL A 106 -4.28 2.22 -13.62
N LEU A 107 -3.61 1.16 -13.16
CA LEU A 107 -3.42 -0.05 -13.94
C LEU A 107 -4.75 -0.74 -14.30
N GLU A 108 -5.72 -0.73 -13.39
CA GLU A 108 -7.10 -1.21 -13.65
C GLU A 108 -7.77 -0.39 -14.77
N TRP A 109 -7.64 0.95 -14.74
CA TRP A 109 -8.20 1.82 -15.76
C TRP A 109 -7.55 1.59 -17.14
N ASP A 110 -6.22 1.49 -17.19
CA ASP A 110 -5.49 1.20 -18.43
C ASP A 110 -5.91 -0.16 -19.01
N ALA A 111 -6.11 -1.17 -18.17
CA ALA A 111 -6.59 -2.49 -18.60
C ALA A 111 -8.03 -2.45 -19.14
N ARG A 112 -8.92 -1.66 -18.52
CA ARG A 112 -10.30 -1.47 -19.03
C ARG A 112 -10.31 -0.73 -20.36
N LEU A 113 -9.44 0.27 -20.53
CA LEU A 113 -9.31 0.98 -21.79
C LEU A 113 -8.81 0.04 -22.89
N ALA A 114 -7.79 -0.79 -22.59
CA ALA A 114 -7.29 -1.79 -23.51
C ALA A 114 -8.39 -2.81 -23.93
N LEU A 115 -9.28 -3.19 -22.99
CA LEU A 115 -10.41 -4.06 -23.28
C LEU A 115 -11.43 -3.38 -24.21
N ALA A 116 -11.76 -2.12 -23.94
CA ALA A 116 -12.69 -1.35 -24.77
C ALA A 116 -12.16 -1.18 -26.20
N THR A 117 -10.89 -0.81 -26.36
CA THR A 117 -10.25 -0.68 -27.67
C THR A 117 -10.19 -2.01 -28.41
N TYR A 118 -9.97 -3.13 -27.69
CA TYR A 118 -9.98 -4.46 -28.28
C TYR A 118 -11.37 -4.84 -28.82
N ASP A 119 -12.43 -4.51 -28.08
CA ASP A 119 -13.80 -4.83 -28.47
C ASP A 119 -14.27 -3.96 -29.66
N GLU A 120 -13.73 -2.74 -29.85
CA GLU A 120 -14.09 -1.82 -30.95
C GLU A 120 -13.32 -2.12 -32.25
N ASP A 121 -11.99 -2.20 -32.19
CA ASP A 121 -11.14 -2.21 -33.40
C ASP A 121 -10.61 -3.58 -33.77
N PHE A 122 -10.66 -4.55 -32.85
CA PHE A 122 -10.13 -5.92 -33.01
C PHE A 122 -8.69 -6.00 -33.54
N ASP A 123 -7.88 -4.97 -33.29
CA ASP A 123 -6.45 -4.96 -33.65
C ASP A 123 -5.64 -5.76 -32.65
N ILE A 124 -5.32 -7.00 -33.03
CA ILE A 124 -4.56 -7.94 -32.21
C ILE A 124 -3.12 -7.43 -31.97
N ALA A 125 -2.51 -6.69 -32.92
CA ALA A 125 -1.13 -6.25 -32.78
C ALA A 125 -1.03 -5.09 -31.79
N ALA A 126 -1.91 -4.10 -31.90
CA ALA A 126 -2.01 -2.99 -30.94
C ALA A 126 -2.33 -3.49 -29.53
N THR A 127 -3.28 -4.44 -29.42
CA THR A 127 -3.66 -5.01 -28.13
C THR A 127 -2.53 -5.79 -27.47
N LYS A 128 -1.75 -6.56 -28.20
CA LYS A 128 -0.57 -7.27 -27.67
C LYS A 128 0.48 -6.30 -27.14
N LYS A 129 0.70 -5.17 -27.81
CA LYS A 129 1.64 -4.14 -27.37
C LYS A 129 1.14 -3.52 -26.05
N SER A 130 -0.12 -3.13 -25.98
CA SER A 130 -0.73 -2.58 -24.76
C SER A 130 -0.68 -3.56 -23.60
N LEU A 131 -0.92 -4.83 -23.83
CA LEU A 131 -0.80 -5.88 -22.81
C LEU A 131 0.64 -6.05 -22.31
N ALA A 132 1.61 -6.01 -23.19
CA ALA A 132 3.02 -6.08 -22.81
C ALA A 132 3.42 -4.90 -21.90
N GLU A 133 2.93 -3.69 -22.23
CA GLU A 133 3.14 -2.50 -21.40
C GLU A 133 2.45 -2.62 -20.03
N LEU A 134 1.23 -3.14 -19.97
CA LEU A 134 0.50 -3.38 -18.71
C LEU A 134 1.24 -4.39 -17.83
N VAL A 135 1.73 -5.48 -18.40
CA VAL A 135 2.50 -6.49 -17.67
C VAL A 135 3.84 -5.93 -17.17
N ALA A 136 4.52 -5.09 -17.98
CA ALA A 136 5.75 -4.42 -17.57
C ALA A 136 5.50 -3.47 -16.41
N ARG A 137 4.45 -2.65 -16.46
CA ARG A 137 4.06 -1.74 -15.35
C ARG A 137 3.66 -2.52 -14.09
N ARG A 138 2.93 -3.63 -14.22
CA ARG A 138 2.63 -4.51 -13.09
C ARG A 138 3.90 -5.00 -12.42
N ARG A 139 4.88 -5.45 -13.20
CA ARG A 139 6.16 -5.93 -12.69
C ARG A 139 6.90 -4.83 -11.93
N SER A 140 6.98 -3.63 -12.49
CA SER A 140 7.56 -2.47 -11.81
C SER A 140 6.88 -2.15 -10.47
N LEU A 141 5.54 -2.22 -10.40
CA LEU A 141 4.82 -1.99 -9.15
C LEU A 141 5.10 -3.05 -8.09
N LEU A 142 5.32 -4.29 -8.50
CA LEU A 142 5.69 -5.38 -7.57
C LEU A 142 7.14 -5.24 -7.11
N ASP A 143 8.05 -4.82 -7.98
CA ASP A 143 9.45 -4.61 -7.64
C ASP A 143 9.63 -3.40 -6.70
N ASP A 144 8.92 -2.29 -6.93
CA ASP A 144 8.93 -1.11 -6.05
C ASP A 144 8.43 -1.44 -4.64
N ASP A 145 7.43 -2.31 -4.52
CA ASP A 145 6.95 -2.78 -3.22
C ASP A 145 7.99 -3.59 -2.46
N TYR A 146 8.78 -4.38 -3.15
CA TYR A 146 9.86 -5.16 -2.56
C TYR A 146 10.94 -4.24 -1.97
N VAL A 147 11.30 -3.17 -2.68
CA VAL A 147 12.28 -2.18 -2.23
C VAL A 147 11.78 -1.39 -1.01
N VAL A 148 10.51 -1.02 -0.97
CA VAL A 148 9.94 -0.27 0.18
C VAL A 148 9.83 -1.13 1.43
N VAL A 149 9.56 -2.44 1.30
CA VAL A 149 9.42 -3.35 2.45
C VAL A 149 10.78 -3.80 2.99
N PHE A 150 11.78 -3.97 2.15
CA PHE A 150 13.08 -4.53 2.52
C PHE A 150 14.25 -3.53 2.40
N GLY A 151 14.13 -2.46 1.61
CA GLY A 151 15.21 -1.50 1.34
C GLY A 151 15.49 -0.53 2.47
N THR A 152 14.52 -0.24 3.34
CA THR A 152 14.72 0.66 4.51
C THR A 152 15.67 0.07 5.57
N SER A 153 15.86 -1.24 5.59
CA SER A 153 16.77 -1.88 6.56
C SER A 153 18.24 -1.73 6.20
N GLN A 154 18.61 -1.42 4.96
CA GLN A 154 20.01 -1.31 4.56
C GLN A 154 20.58 0.11 4.60
N GLN A 155 19.74 1.13 4.56
CA GLN A 155 20.21 2.51 4.56
C GLN A 155 20.60 3.03 5.95
N GLU A 156 20.07 2.45 7.02
CA GLU A 156 20.45 2.80 8.40
C GLU A 156 21.81 2.24 8.81
N ILE A 157 22.31 1.17 8.19
CA ILE A 157 23.56 0.52 8.57
C ILE A 157 24.79 1.19 7.93
N SER A 158 24.63 1.90 6.81
CA SER A 158 25.75 2.55 6.11
C SER A 158 26.05 3.98 6.60
N GLY A 159 25.20 4.57 7.43
CA GLY A 159 25.34 5.95 7.92
C GLY A 159 26.19 6.10 9.19
N THR A 160 26.64 5.03 9.83
CA THR A 160 27.34 5.07 11.13
C THR A 160 28.86 4.80 11.09
N SER A 161 29.47 4.78 9.89
CA SER A 161 30.90 4.45 9.77
C SER A 161 31.82 5.64 9.48
N ASP A 162 31.38 6.87 9.52
CA ASP A 162 32.21 8.06 9.32
C ASP A 162 32.03 9.06 10.48
N THR A 163 32.61 8.75 11.64
CA THR A 163 33.04 9.73 12.67
C THR A 163 34.24 9.21 13.43
#